data_db746b3f0bf3eaa4f06cf072a2cc034e
#
_entry.id   db746b3f0bf3eaa4f06cf072a2cc034e
#
_cell.length_a   1.000
_cell.length_b   1.000
_cell.length_c   1.000
_cell.angle_alpha   90.00
_cell.angle_beta   90.00
_cell.angle_gamma   90.00
#
_symmetry.space_group_name_H-M   'P 1'
#
loop_
_entity.id
_entity.type
_entity.pdbx_description
1 polymer ?
#
loop_
_entity_poly.entity_id
_entity_poly.type
_entity_poly.pdbx_seq_one_letter_code
_entity_poly.pdbx_strand_id
1 'polypeptide(L)'
;MMSQIQRAISTMSQPYKHRFVVKVGEHIRPIPVAEVLYFTSQEKVTFMQTHADQARRFIIDYSLDQVEAAVDPNRFFRISRQYIVSLEAVKDIVAYSSSRLKLTLKHCEDNQVLVSRERVGSFRQWLDQ
;
A
#
# COMPACT_ATOMS: atom_id res chain seq x y z
N MET A 1 0.62 -23.99 29.10
CA MET A 1 0.84 -22.61 29.50
C MET A 1 1.69 -21.86 28.50
N MET A 2 2.84 -22.38 28.12
CA MET A 2 3.69 -21.75 27.08
C MET A 2 2.98 -21.65 25.76
N SER A 3 2.21 -22.67 25.37
CA SER A 3 1.49 -22.65 24.09
C SER A 3 0.42 -21.55 24.03
N GLN A 4 -0.20 -21.26 25.17
CA GLN A 4 -1.19 -20.17 25.22
C GLN A 4 -0.52 -18.80 25.07
N ILE A 5 0.65 -18.63 25.69
CA ILE A 5 1.39 -17.38 25.56
C ILE A 5 1.87 -17.19 24.14
N GLN A 6 2.39 -18.24 23.52
CA GLN A 6 2.84 -18.18 22.13
C GLN A 6 1.68 -17.90 21.20
N ARG A 7 0.51 -18.49 21.45
CA ARG A 7 -0.68 -18.25 20.64
C ARG A 7 -1.15 -16.80 20.77
N ALA A 8 -1.15 -16.27 21.98
CA ALA A 8 -1.52 -14.88 22.20
C ALA A 8 -0.55 -13.92 21.50
N ILE A 9 0.76 -14.22 21.59
CA ILE A 9 1.78 -13.41 20.93
C ILE A 9 1.62 -13.48 19.41
N SER A 10 1.38 -14.67 18.87
CA SER A 10 1.16 -14.84 17.44
C SER A 10 -0.07 -14.08 16.97
N THR A 11 -1.17 -14.14 17.74
CA THR A 11 -2.37 -13.41 17.41
C THR A 11 -2.12 -11.91 17.44
N MET A 12 -1.36 -11.42 18.41
CA MET A 12 -1.03 -10.00 18.52
C MET A 12 -0.02 -9.56 17.46
N SER A 13 0.88 -10.47 17.04
CA SER A 13 1.90 -10.15 16.05
C SER A 13 1.46 -10.46 14.62
N GLN A 14 0.24 -10.96 14.44
CA GLN A 14 -0.35 -11.30 13.15
C GLN A 14 -1.53 -10.38 12.84
N PRO A 15 -1.37 -9.07 12.96
CA PRO A 15 -2.50 -8.18 12.78
C PRO A 15 -2.79 -7.84 11.32
N TYR A 16 -1.93 -8.27 10.41
CA TYR A 16 -1.98 -7.75 9.04
C TYR A 16 -2.87 -8.60 8.15
N LYS A 17 -3.57 -7.91 7.26
CA LYS A 17 -4.42 -8.59 6.29
C LYS A 17 -3.57 -9.36 5.29
N HIS A 18 -4.07 -10.51 4.87
CA HIS A 18 -3.45 -11.32 3.83
C HIS A 18 -4.11 -11.13 2.48
N ARG A 19 -5.33 -10.59 2.46
CA ARG A 19 -6.08 -10.41 1.20
C ARG A 19 -7.13 -9.34 1.37
N PHE A 20 -7.52 -8.76 0.25
CA PHE A 20 -8.68 -7.88 0.19
C PHE A 20 -9.72 -8.52 -0.72
N VAL A 21 -10.97 -8.43 -0.34
CA VAL A 21 -12.07 -8.96 -1.15
C VAL A 21 -12.60 -7.83 -2.01
N VAL A 22 -12.70 -8.07 -3.30
CA VAL A 22 -13.22 -7.09 -4.24
C VAL A 22 -14.42 -7.66 -4.96
N LYS A 23 -15.28 -6.77 -5.45
CA LYS A 23 -16.44 -7.16 -6.23
C LYS A 23 -16.25 -6.66 -7.66
N VAL A 24 -16.32 -7.59 -8.61
CA VAL A 24 -16.19 -7.27 -10.03
C VAL A 24 -17.46 -7.81 -10.71
N GLY A 25 -18.39 -6.89 -11.04
CA GLY A 25 -19.71 -7.30 -11.52
C GLY A 25 -20.41 -8.09 -10.42
N GLU A 26 -20.78 -9.31 -10.73
CA GLU A 26 -21.41 -10.21 -9.77
C GLU A 26 -20.43 -11.18 -9.12
N HIS A 27 -19.15 -11.04 -9.44
CA HIS A 27 -18.12 -11.92 -8.92
C HIS A 27 -17.47 -11.31 -7.70
N ILE A 28 -17.23 -12.13 -6.69
CA ILE A 28 -16.49 -11.75 -5.49
C ILE A 28 -15.14 -12.44 -5.59
N ARG A 29 -14.06 -11.66 -5.50
CA ARG A 29 -12.69 -12.18 -5.67
C ARG A 29 -11.83 -11.78 -4.50
N PRO A 30 -11.18 -12.74 -3.84
CA PRO A 30 -10.12 -12.42 -2.87
C PRO A 30 -8.82 -12.13 -3.63
N ILE A 31 -8.23 -10.98 -3.33
CA ILE A 31 -6.95 -10.57 -3.94
C ILE A 31 -5.88 -10.65 -2.86
N PRO A 32 -4.87 -11.51 -3.00
CA PRO A 32 -3.78 -11.57 -2.03
C PRO A 32 -3.04 -10.24 -1.94
N VAL A 33 -2.74 -9.80 -0.74
CA VAL A 33 -1.99 -8.57 -0.53
C VAL A 33 -0.62 -8.64 -1.21
N ALA A 34 -0.06 -9.85 -1.33
CA ALA A 34 1.22 -10.06 -2.02
C ALA A 34 1.19 -9.60 -3.47
N GLU A 35 0.00 -9.55 -4.11
CA GLU A 35 -0.14 -9.12 -5.49
C GLU A 35 -0.34 -7.61 -5.64
N VAL A 36 -0.47 -6.89 -4.55
CA VAL A 36 -0.82 -5.47 -4.59
C VAL A 36 0.43 -4.63 -4.73
N LEU A 37 0.41 -3.72 -5.71
CA LEU A 37 1.48 -2.75 -5.91
C LEU A 37 1.26 -1.51 -5.05
N TYR A 38 0.08 -0.91 -5.12
CA TYR A 38 -0.20 0.30 -4.37
C TYR A 38 -1.69 0.48 -4.15
N PHE A 39 -2.01 1.34 -3.19
CA PHE A 39 -3.36 1.82 -2.94
C PHE A 39 -3.37 3.33 -3.16
N THR A 40 -4.45 3.84 -3.74
CA THR A 40 -4.60 5.28 -3.93
C THR A 40 -6.02 5.71 -3.60
N SER A 41 -6.15 6.89 -3.03
CA SER A 41 -7.46 7.49 -2.74
C SER A 41 -7.69 8.65 -3.70
N GLN A 42 -8.80 8.60 -4.42
CA GLN A 42 -9.21 9.64 -5.34
C GLN A 42 -10.68 9.90 -5.13
N GLU A 43 -11.04 11.15 -4.86
CA GLU A 43 -12.43 11.55 -4.64
C GLU A 43 -13.13 10.67 -3.60
N LYS A 44 -12.43 10.36 -2.49
CA LYS A 44 -12.90 9.56 -1.36
C LYS A 44 -13.13 8.08 -1.70
N VAL A 45 -12.69 7.63 -2.87
CA VAL A 45 -12.74 6.23 -3.26
C VAL A 45 -11.32 5.67 -3.19
N THR A 46 -11.17 4.50 -2.59
CA THR A 46 -9.88 3.83 -2.49
C THR A 46 -9.77 2.78 -3.58
N PHE A 47 -8.69 2.88 -4.36
CA PHE A 47 -8.36 1.95 -5.43
C PHE A 47 -7.14 1.13 -5.04
N MET A 48 -7.13 -0.11 -5.51
CA MET A 48 -6.04 -1.05 -5.30
C MET A 48 -5.53 -1.51 -6.66
N GLN A 49 -4.23 -1.29 -6.92
CA GLN A 49 -3.59 -1.71 -8.16
C GLN A 49 -2.76 -2.95 -7.91
N THR A 50 -2.95 -3.97 -8.74
CA THR A 50 -2.17 -5.21 -8.67
C THR A 50 -1.19 -5.28 -9.83
N HIS A 51 -0.15 -6.11 -9.69
CA HIS A 51 0.79 -6.28 -10.79
C HIS A 51 0.24 -7.21 -11.88
N ALA A 52 -0.73 -8.04 -11.54
CA ALA A 52 -1.28 -9.02 -12.49
C ALA A 52 -2.28 -8.39 -13.47
N ASP A 53 -2.98 -7.34 -13.06
CA ASP A 53 -3.99 -6.70 -13.90
C ASP A 53 -3.61 -5.24 -14.12
N GLN A 54 -2.94 -4.95 -15.22
CA GLN A 54 -2.45 -3.61 -15.52
C GLN A 54 -3.57 -2.65 -15.93
N ALA A 55 -4.64 -3.19 -16.49
CA ALA A 55 -5.70 -2.38 -17.09
C ALA A 55 -6.75 -1.97 -16.08
N ARG A 56 -6.77 -2.58 -14.90
CA ARG A 56 -7.86 -2.39 -13.94
C ARG A 56 -7.33 -2.14 -12.56
N ARG A 57 -7.89 -1.13 -11.91
CA ARG A 57 -7.75 -0.93 -10.47
C ARG A 57 -9.03 -1.42 -9.82
N PHE A 58 -8.91 -2.02 -8.66
CA PHE A 58 -10.06 -2.52 -7.91
C PHE A 58 -10.47 -1.50 -6.87
N ILE A 59 -11.77 -1.30 -6.72
CA ILE A 59 -12.31 -0.46 -5.66
C ILE A 59 -12.42 -1.33 -4.41
N ILE A 60 -11.93 -0.82 -3.28
CA ILE A 60 -12.06 -1.50 -2.00
C ILE A 60 -12.83 -0.61 -1.02
N ASP A 61 -13.53 -1.24 -0.10
CA ASP A 61 -14.35 -0.54 0.89
C ASP A 61 -13.53 -0.28 2.17
N TYR A 62 -12.42 0.44 1.98
CA TYR A 62 -11.52 0.83 3.06
C TYR A 62 -11.03 2.23 2.76
N SER A 63 -10.93 3.08 3.78
CA SER A 63 -10.18 4.33 3.62
C SER A 63 -8.68 4.01 3.59
N LEU A 64 -7.86 4.96 3.11
CA LEU A 64 -6.41 4.77 3.16
C LEU A 64 -5.91 4.65 4.61
N ASP A 65 -6.54 5.35 5.54
CA ASP A 65 -6.18 5.21 6.95
C ASP A 65 -6.43 3.79 7.45
N GLN A 66 -7.54 3.20 7.04
CA GLN A 66 -7.85 1.81 7.39
C GLN A 66 -6.89 0.83 6.72
N VAL A 67 -6.53 1.08 5.46
CA VAL A 67 -5.56 0.26 4.75
C VAL A 67 -4.20 0.34 5.45
N GLU A 68 -3.76 1.55 5.79
CA GLU A 68 -2.48 1.75 6.47
C GLU A 68 -2.42 0.95 7.77
N ALA A 69 -3.50 0.93 8.52
CA ALA A 69 -3.56 0.19 9.78
C ALA A 69 -3.63 -1.33 9.56
N ALA A 70 -4.06 -1.78 8.39
CA ALA A 70 -4.34 -3.18 8.13
C ALA A 70 -3.19 -3.93 7.46
N VAL A 71 -2.30 -3.23 6.75
CA VAL A 71 -1.23 -3.87 5.97
C VAL A 71 0.10 -3.82 6.71
N ASP A 72 1.01 -4.71 6.33
CA ASP A 72 2.32 -4.84 6.94
C ASP A 72 3.18 -3.60 6.62
N PRO A 73 3.62 -2.82 7.62
CA PRO A 73 4.42 -1.63 7.38
C PRO A 73 5.81 -1.91 6.85
N ASN A 74 6.29 -3.15 6.91
CA ASN A 74 7.54 -3.54 6.28
C ASN A 74 7.40 -3.66 4.77
N ARG A 75 6.19 -3.92 4.28
CA ARG A 75 5.93 -4.11 2.87
C ARG A 75 5.35 -2.87 2.19
N PHE A 76 4.61 -2.07 2.94
CA PHE A 76 3.91 -0.91 2.42
C PHE A 76 4.25 0.33 3.21
N PHE A 77 4.38 1.43 2.51
CA PHE A 77 4.65 2.72 3.13
C PHE A 77 3.66 3.76 2.62
N ARG A 78 3.08 4.51 3.54
CA ARG A 78 2.20 5.61 3.18
C ARG A 78 3.04 6.84 2.88
N ILE A 79 3.09 7.23 1.61
CA ILE A 79 3.93 8.34 1.16
C ILE A 79 3.21 9.69 1.20
N SER A 80 1.87 9.67 1.23
CA SER A 80 1.07 10.89 1.21
C SER A 80 -0.36 10.57 1.63
N ARG A 81 -1.20 11.59 1.61
CA ARG A 81 -2.63 11.38 1.89
C ARG A 81 -3.31 10.53 0.82
N GLN A 82 -2.70 10.43 -0.36
CA GLN A 82 -3.33 9.78 -1.51
C GLN A 82 -2.74 8.43 -1.87
N TYR A 83 -1.56 8.07 -1.36
CA TYR A 83 -0.87 6.85 -1.79
C TYR A 83 -0.25 6.07 -0.65
N ILE A 84 -0.45 4.75 -0.72
CA ILE A 84 0.31 3.76 0.04
C ILE A 84 0.95 2.85 -1.00
N VAL A 85 2.28 2.69 -0.96
CA VAL A 85 3.01 1.97 -2.00
C VAL A 85 3.80 0.81 -1.41
N SER A 86 3.94 -0.26 -2.20
CA SER A 86 4.89 -1.32 -1.90
C SER A 86 6.23 -0.99 -2.54
N LEU A 87 7.30 -1.61 -2.04
CA LEU A 87 8.62 -1.43 -2.65
C LEU A 87 8.61 -1.92 -4.10
N GLU A 88 7.90 -3.00 -4.38
CA GLU A 88 7.82 -3.55 -5.73
C GLU A 88 7.16 -2.60 -6.73
N ALA A 89 6.31 -1.70 -6.24
CA ALA A 89 5.62 -0.76 -7.12
C ALA A 89 6.53 0.35 -7.63
N VAL A 90 7.62 0.63 -6.93
CA VAL A 90 8.47 1.78 -7.22
C VAL A 90 9.42 1.44 -8.36
N LYS A 91 9.25 2.13 -9.50
CA LYS A 91 10.15 1.99 -10.65
C LYS A 91 11.34 2.94 -10.54
N ASP A 92 11.08 4.15 -10.06
CA ASP A 92 12.11 5.18 -10.03
C ASP A 92 11.77 6.21 -8.96
N ILE A 93 12.80 6.80 -8.39
CA ILE A 93 12.70 7.84 -7.38
C ILE A 93 13.63 8.96 -7.81
N VAL A 94 13.09 10.17 -7.96
CA VAL A 94 13.91 11.32 -8.34
C VAL A 94 13.71 12.44 -7.33
N ALA A 95 14.76 13.24 -7.16
CA ALA A 95 14.67 14.44 -6.35
C ALA A 95 13.72 15.43 -7.02
N TYR A 96 12.86 16.04 -6.22
CA TYR A 96 11.90 17.02 -6.67
C TYR A 96 12.08 18.29 -5.86
N SER A 97 11.52 19.39 -6.32
CA SER A 97 11.69 20.69 -5.69
C SER A 97 11.25 20.67 -4.21
N SER A 98 11.85 21.53 -3.40
CA SER A 98 11.52 21.71 -1.98
C SER A 98 11.75 20.45 -1.15
N SER A 99 12.84 19.73 -1.43
CA SER A 99 13.27 18.55 -0.67
C SER A 99 12.26 17.41 -0.69
N ARG A 100 11.44 17.35 -1.72
CA ARG A 100 10.52 16.23 -1.91
C ARG A 100 11.11 15.19 -2.84
N LEU A 101 10.49 14.02 -2.86
CA LEU A 101 10.80 12.95 -3.78
C LEU A 101 9.58 12.69 -4.67
N LYS A 102 9.85 12.41 -5.93
CA LYS A 102 8.82 12.03 -6.88
C LYS A 102 9.05 10.60 -7.30
N LEU A 103 7.99 9.81 -7.27
CA LEU A 103 8.05 8.39 -7.61
C LEU A 103 7.41 8.13 -8.95
N THR A 104 7.97 7.18 -9.69
CA THR A 104 7.31 6.55 -10.81
C THR A 104 6.90 5.17 -10.36
N LEU A 105 5.60 4.88 -10.45
CA LEU A 105 5.05 3.61 -10.02
C LEU A 105 4.70 2.75 -11.22
N LYS A 106 4.81 1.44 -11.05
CA LYS A 106 4.38 0.48 -12.06
C LYS A 106 2.87 0.55 -12.25
N HIS A 107 2.43 0.48 -13.50
CA HIS A 107 0.99 0.46 -13.86
C HIS A 107 0.24 1.67 -13.31
N CYS A 108 0.89 2.82 -13.31
CA CYS A 108 0.32 4.06 -12.79
C CYS A 108 0.46 5.15 -13.84
N GLU A 109 -0.65 5.76 -14.20
CA GLU A 109 -0.65 6.86 -15.18
C GLU A 109 -0.37 8.21 -14.54
N ASP A 110 -0.51 8.30 -13.22
CA ASP A 110 -0.23 9.53 -12.48
C ASP A 110 1.27 9.78 -12.49
N ASN A 111 1.67 10.91 -13.08
CA ASN A 111 3.08 11.29 -13.15
C ASN A 111 3.47 12.31 -12.07
N GLN A 112 2.60 12.53 -11.09
CA GLN A 112 2.83 13.45 -9.98
C GLN A 112 2.69 12.75 -8.64
N VAL A 113 3.25 11.55 -8.54
CA VAL A 113 3.24 10.80 -7.28
C VAL A 113 4.39 11.32 -6.41
N LEU A 114 4.05 12.10 -5.41
CA LEU A 114 5.03 12.77 -4.56
C LEU A 114 4.98 12.22 -3.14
N VAL A 115 6.17 12.07 -2.54
CA VAL A 115 6.25 11.78 -1.12
C VAL A 115 6.05 13.09 -0.37
N SER A 116 5.16 13.11 0.61
CA SER A 116 4.92 14.30 1.43
C SER A 116 6.23 14.71 2.10
N ARG A 117 6.44 16.01 2.21
CA ARG A 117 7.71 16.56 2.71
C ARG A 117 8.08 15.98 4.08
N GLU A 118 7.11 15.89 4.97
CA GLU A 118 7.32 15.40 6.33
C GLU A 118 7.57 13.88 6.37
N ARG A 119 7.33 13.17 5.28
CA ARG A 119 7.50 11.72 5.23
C ARG A 119 8.77 11.28 4.50
N VAL A 120 9.51 12.22 3.92
CA VAL A 120 10.69 11.89 3.12
C VAL A 120 11.75 11.16 3.94
N GLY A 121 12.01 11.65 5.17
CA GLY A 121 13.01 11.00 6.04
C GLY A 121 12.64 9.57 6.38
N SER A 122 11.39 9.35 6.80
CA SER A 122 10.91 8.01 7.15
C SER A 122 10.87 7.10 5.91
N PHE A 123 10.55 7.65 4.75
CA PHE A 123 10.53 6.89 3.50
C PHE A 123 11.93 6.40 3.14
N ARG A 124 12.94 7.27 3.29
CA ARG A 124 14.33 6.85 3.03
C ARG A 124 14.77 5.74 3.97
N GLN A 125 14.39 5.81 5.23
CA GLN A 125 14.69 4.75 6.20
C GLN A 125 14.00 3.45 5.83
N TRP A 126 12.75 3.55 5.40
CA TRP A 126 12.00 2.37 4.97
C TRP A 126 12.63 1.71 3.74
N LEU A 127 13.13 2.51 2.79
CA LEU A 127 13.81 1.98 1.61
C LEU A 127 15.09 1.23 1.96
N ASP A 128 15.77 1.64 3.02
CA ASP A 128 17.09 1.15 3.39
C ASP A 128 17.04 -0.02 4.37
N GLN A 129 15.93 -0.68 4.46
CA GLN A 129 15.80 -1.85 5.35
C GLN A 129 16.41 -3.11 4.76
#